data_2eaecb18298e2f798470408ca7b4ae5d
#
_entry.id   2eaecb18298e2f798470408ca7b4ae5d
#
_cell.length_a   1.000
_cell.length_b   1.000
_cell.length_c   1.000
_cell.angle_alpha   90.00
_cell.angle_beta   90.00
_cell.angle_gamma   90.00
#
_symmetry.space_group_name_H-M   'P 1'
#
loop_
_entity.id
_entity.type
_entity.pdbx_description
1 polymer ?
#
loop_
_entity_poly.entity_id
_entity_poly.type
_entity_poly.pdbx_seq_one_letter_code
_entity_poly.pdbx_strand_id
1 'polypeptide(L)'
;IGYGVDVVAPVNYTSKAVIQQAYIEGRWWHGTLTIGAKEQPMELKNADFSTGSQTLGINARPVPQVRLALGDYWTLPFANGWLHLKGHIAYGRMTDQNWQHDFTHMQSKYSDKVLYHSKAGYLKIGNEEVFCPWSLEMGLEMVSLFGGTSYLPDGHGNLVPSKGGTGVRDFWNAFLPGGADNGETTYQNVEG
;
A
#
# COMPACT_ATOMS: atom_id res chain seq x y z
N ILE A 1 -12.43 -17.82 6.65
CA ILE A 1 -11.14 -17.78 5.91
C ILE A 1 -11.48 -17.65 4.44
N GLY A 2 -10.85 -16.70 3.76
CA GLY A 2 -10.95 -16.50 2.32
C GLY A 2 -9.59 -16.64 1.65
N TYR A 3 -9.58 -16.91 0.36
CA TYR A 3 -8.37 -16.87 -0.47
C TYR A 3 -8.75 -16.49 -1.89
N GLY A 4 -7.77 -16.01 -2.63
CA GLY A 4 -7.94 -15.70 -4.05
C GLY A 4 -6.62 -15.73 -4.80
N VAL A 5 -6.70 -16.10 -6.07
CA VAL A 5 -5.58 -16.07 -7.02
C VAL A 5 -6.12 -15.56 -8.35
N ASP A 6 -5.42 -14.57 -8.90
CA ASP A 6 -5.68 -14.00 -10.23
C ASP A 6 -4.37 -13.92 -11.00
N VAL A 7 -4.34 -14.54 -12.18
CA VAL A 7 -3.14 -14.62 -13.03
C VAL A 7 -3.49 -14.19 -14.45
N VAL A 8 -2.67 -13.30 -14.99
CA VAL A 8 -2.79 -12.80 -16.36
C VAL A 8 -1.63 -13.29 -17.20
N ALA A 9 -1.89 -13.75 -18.41
CA ALA A 9 -0.88 -14.08 -19.41
C ALA A 9 -0.86 -12.96 -20.47
N PRO A 10 0.00 -11.96 -20.34
CA PRO A 10 0.06 -10.84 -21.28
C PRO A 10 0.74 -11.24 -22.59
N VAL A 11 0.34 -10.59 -23.68
CA VAL A 11 0.97 -10.72 -25.01
C VAL A 11 1.83 -9.49 -25.25
N ASN A 12 3.02 -9.66 -25.82
CA ASN A 12 4.00 -8.59 -26.09
C ASN A 12 4.43 -7.83 -24.81
N TYR A 13 4.69 -8.57 -23.74
CA TYR A 13 5.16 -8.05 -22.48
C TYR A 13 6.41 -8.82 -22.03
N THR A 14 7.24 -8.23 -21.16
CA THR A 14 8.49 -8.85 -20.69
C THR A 14 8.24 -10.14 -19.90
N SER A 15 7.14 -10.22 -19.16
CA SER A 15 6.76 -11.40 -18.38
C SER A 15 5.71 -12.23 -19.10
N LYS A 16 5.90 -13.56 -19.14
CA LYS A 16 4.92 -14.49 -19.74
C LYS A 16 3.65 -14.67 -18.90
N ALA A 17 3.73 -14.44 -17.60
CA ALA A 17 2.61 -14.49 -16.68
C ALA A 17 2.80 -13.46 -15.58
N VAL A 18 1.73 -12.82 -15.17
CA VAL A 18 1.69 -11.84 -14.09
C VAL A 18 0.66 -12.26 -13.06
N ILE A 19 1.07 -12.42 -11.83
CA ILE A 19 0.16 -12.63 -10.72
C ILE A 19 -0.43 -11.27 -10.34
N GLN A 20 -1.70 -11.05 -10.62
CA GLN A 20 -2.41 -9.84 -10.24
C GLN A 20 -2.80 -9.87 -8.77
N GLN A 21 -3.37 -10.98 -8.32
CA GLN A 21 -3.71 -11.18 -6.93
C GLN A 21 -3.32 -12.59 -6.48
N ALA A 22 -2.83 -12.71 -5.27
CA ALA A 22 -2.65 -13.98 -4.57
C ALA A 22 -2.66 -13.69 -3.07
N TYR A 23 -3.69 -14.14 -2.36
CA TYR A 23 -3.85 -13.83 -0.95
C TYR A 23 -4.59 -14.90 -0.17
N ILE A 24 -4.38 -14.87 1.14
CA ILE A 24 -5.18 -15.56 2.16
C ILE A 24 -5.68 -14.50 3.15
N GLU A 25 -6.94 -14.61 3.56
CA GLU A 25 -7.58 -13.68 4.47
C GLU A 25 -8.31 -14.42 5.59
N GLY A 26 -8.05 -14.01 6.82
CA GLY A 26 -8.79 -14.43 8.00
C GLY A 26 -9.61 -13.26 8.56
N ARG A 27 -10.90 -13.50 8.86
CA ARG A 27 -11.76 -12.51 9.50
C ARG A 27 -12.21 -13.03 10.85
N TRP A 28 -12.20 -12.16 11.83
CA TRP A 28 -12.72 -12.45 13.17
C TRP A 28 -13.34 -11.19 13.76
N TRP A 29 -14.55 -11.30 14.26
CA TRP A 29 -15.30 -10.20 14.86
C TRP A 29 -15.28 -8.93 13.98
N HIS A 30 -14.49 -7.90 14.34
CA HIS A 30 -14.30 -6.69 13.53
C HIS A 30 -12.97 -6.67 12.77
N GLY A 31 -12.08 -7.61 13.04
CA GLY A 31 -10.73 -7.64 12.49
C GLY A 31 -10.61 -8.50 11.24
N THR A 32 -9.69 -8.10 10.36
CA THR A 32 -9.32 -8.85 9.16
C THR A 32 -7.79 -8.85 9.06
N LEU A 33 -7.21 -10.04 8.88
CA LEU A 33 -5.81 -10.21 8.55
C LEU A 33 -5.72 -10.74 7.12
N THR A 34 -5.06 -9.99 6.25
CA THR A 34 -4.77 -10.39 4.88
C THR A 34 -3.28 -10.57 4.69
N ILE A 35 -2.86 -11.67 4.09
CA ILE A 35 -1.47 -11.95 3.73
C ILE A 35 -1.43 -12.20 2.22
N GLY A 36 -0.62 -11.43 1.50
CA GLY A 36 -0.47 -11.50 0.04
C GLY A 36 -0.91 -10.25 -0.67
N ALA A 37 -1.05 -10.34 -1.98
CA ALA A 37 -1.46 -9.27 -2.88
C ALA A 37 -2.97 -9.34 -3.10
N LYS A 38 -3.72 -8.43 -2.50
CA LYS A 38 -5.17 -8.29 -2.64
C LYS A 38 -5.52 -6.87 -3.02
N GLU A 39 -6.35 -6.72 -4.03
CA GLU A 39 -6.95 -5.42 -4.38
C GLU A 39 -7.77 -4.88 -3.20
N GLN A 40 -7.60 -3.60 -2.93
CA GLN A 40 -8.28 -2.91 -1.85
C GLN A 40 -9.20 -1.83 -2.44
N PRO A 41 -10.42 -1.66 -1.93
CA PRO A 41 -11.28 -0.57 -2.36
C PRO A 41 -10.69 0.78 -1.96
N MET A 42 -11.02 1.81 -2.72
CA MET A 42 -10.77 3.19 -2.31
C MET A 42 -11.74 3.56 -1.20
N GLU A 43 -11.18 4.07 -0.11
CA GLU A 43 -11.96 4.56 1.02
C GLU A 43 -12.30 6.04 0.84
N LEU A 44 -13.47 6.47 1.33
CA LEU A 44 -13.98 7.84 1.27
C LEU A 44 -13.95 8.47 -0.14
N LYS A 45 -13.89 7.66 -1.17
CA LYS A 45 -13.87 8.09 -2.57
C LYS A 45 -15.05 7.46 -3.30
N ASN A 46 -15.74 8.27 -4.06
CA ASN A 46 -16.75 7.77 -4.99
C ASN A 46 -16.04 7.27 -6.26
N ALA A 47 -16.25 6.01 -6.62
CA ALA A 47 -15.59 5.40 -7.78
C ALA A 47 -16.00 6.05 -9.11
N ASP A 48 -17.22 6.62 -9.19
CA ASP A 48 -17.76 7.23 -10.41
C ASP A 48 -17.30 8.68 -10.62
N PHE A 49 -17.02 9.39 -9.53
CA PHE A 49 -16.73 10.84 -9.57
C PHE A 49 -15.33 11.22 -9.12
N SER A 50 -14.53 10.27 -8.61
CA SER A 50 -13.18 10.52 -8.15
C SER A 50 -12.14 10.04 -9.15
N THR A 51 -11.06 10.81 -9.31
CA THR A 51 -9.88 10.39 -10.09
C THR A 51 -9.02 9.33 -9.40
N GLY A 52 -9.37 8.94 -8.18
CA GLY A 52 -8.69 7.94 -7.40
C GLY A 52 -8.06 8.45 -6.11
N SER A 53 -7.44 7.54 -5.36
CA SER A 53 -6.68 7.86 -4.16
C SER A 53 -5.31 8.43 -4.54
N GLN A 54 -4.82 9.37 -3.73
CA GLN A 54 -3.45 9.89 -3.88
C GLN A 54 -2.39 8.90 -3.39
N THR A 55 -2.78 7.94 -2.56
CA THR A 55 -1.86 6.98 -1.95
C THR A 55 -1.74 5.70 -2.77
N LEU A 56 -2.86 5.12 -3.19
CA LEU A 56 -2.92 3.94 -4.05
C LEU A 56 -4.13 4.04 -4.99
N GLY A 57 -3.87 4.09 -6.28
CA GLY A 57 -4.92 4.01 -7.29
C GLY A 57 -5.44 2.57 -7.45
N ILE A 58 -6.70 2.44 -7.84
CA ILE A 58 -7.34 1.12 -8.13
C ILE A 58 -6.73 0.42 -9.35
N ASN A 59 -6.00 1.15 -10.19
CA ASN A 59 -5.33 0.60 -11.37
C ASN A 59 -3.92 0.06 -11.08
N ALA A 60 -3.40 0.28 -9.87
CA ALA A 60 -2.11 -0.25 -9.47
C ALA A 60 -2.22 -1.74 -9.12
N ARG A 61 -1.25 -2.54 -9.57
CA ARG A 61 -1.16 -3.93 -9.12
C ARG A 61 -1.03 -3.97 -7.60
N PRO A 62 -1.82 -4.79 -6.89
CA PRO A 62 -1.77 -4.87 -5.44
C PRO A 62 -0.38 -5.24 -4.92
N VAL A 63 0.09 -4.52 -3.93
CA VAL A 63 1.37 -4.81 -3.26
C VAL A 63 1.21 -6.04 -2.36
N PRO A 64 2.07 -7.07 -2.49
CA PRO A 64 2.12 -8.16 -1.53
C PRO A 64 2.45 -7.63 -0.13
N GLN A 65 1.57 -7.88 0.83
CA GLN A 65 1.66 -7.30 2.17
C GLN A 65 1.02 -8.18 3.24
N VAL A 66 1.38 -7.93 4.47
CA VAL A 66 0.63 -8.34 5.66
C VAL A 66 -0.18 -7.13 6.11
N ARG A 67 -1.50 -7.26 6.08
CA ARG A 67 -2.43 -6.18 6.39
C ARG A 67 -3.37 -6.59 7.51
N LEU A 68 -3.38 -5.81 8.58
CA LEU A 68 -4.34 -5.88 9.66
C LEU A 68 -5.32 -4.72 9.49
N ALA A 69 -6.62 -5.01 9.44
CA ALA A 69 -7.65 -4.01 9.21
C ALA A 69 -8.88 -4.25 10.09
N LEU A 70 -9.59 -3.16 10.37
CA LEU A 70 -11.01 -3.21 10.70
C LEU A 70 -11.75 -3.19 9.34
N GLY A 71 -12.39 -4.31 8.99
CA GLY A 71 -13.01 -4.48 7.67
C GLY A 71 -14.18 -3.54 7.43
N ASP A 72 -14.97 -3.31 8.47
CA ASP A 72 -16.12 -2.42 8.47
C ASP A 72 -16.01 -1.43 9.63
N TYR A 73 -16.86 -0.40 9.63
CA TYR A 73 -16.92 0.55 10.73
C TYR A 73 -17.33 -0.13 12.03
N TRP A 74 -16.42 -0.17 12.97
CA TRP A 74 -16.68 -0.65 14.32
C TRP A 74 -17.31 0.45 15.17
N THR A 75 -18.56 0.26 15.57
CA THR A 75 -19.24 1.18 16.50
C THR A 75 -18.60 1.08 17.87
N LEU A 76 -18.08 2.20 18.37
CA LEU A 76 -17.39 2.27 19.66
C LEU A 76 -18.38 2.13 20.82
N PRO A 77 -18.22 1.17 21.73
CA PRO A 77 -19.22 0.84 22.75
C PRO A 77 -19.56 1.99 23.71
N PHE A 78 -18.58 2.89 23.92
CA PHE A 78 -18.74 4.03 24.85
C PHE A 78 -19.40 5.26 24.22
N ALA A 79 -19.69 5.23 22.93
CA ALA A 79 -20.15 6.39 22.18
C ALA A 79 -21.65 6.36 21.85
N ASN A 80 -22.42 5.49 22.47
CA ASN A 80 -23.89 5.36 22.29
C ASN A 80 -24.32 5.33 20.81
N GLY A 81 -23.57 4.62 19.98
CA GLY A 81 -23.88 4.51 18.54
C GLY A 81 -23.49 5.72 17.67
N TRP A 82 -22.79 6.71 18.21
CA TRP A 82 -22.45 7.93 17.45
C TRP A 82 -21.06 7.91 16.81
N LEU A 83 -20.13 7.11 17.31
CA LEU A 83 -18.77 7.08 16.80
C LEU A 83 -18.44 5.69 16.24
N HIS A 84 -17.91 5.68 15.02
CA HIS A 84 -17.50 4.48 14.35
C HIS A 84 -16.07 4.64 13.83
N LEU A 85 -15.28 3.61 14.01
CA LEU A 85 -13.86 3.59 13.64
C LEU A 85 -13.62 2.50 12.59
N LYS A 86 -12.87 2.85 11.56
CA LYS A 86 -12.34 1.92 10.57
C LYS A 86 -10.88 2.25 10.30
N GLY A 87 -10.09 1.31 9.82
CA GLY A 87 -8.71 1.60 9.47
C GLY A 87 -7.89 0.37 9.20
N HIS A 88 -6.61 0.59 8.88
CA HIS A 88 -5.68 -0.50 8.65
C HIS A 88 -4.23 -0.11 8.95
N ILE A 89 -3.41 -1.13 9.13
CA ILE A 89 -1.95 -1.05 9.13
C ILE A 89 -1.44 -2.19 8.26
N ALA A 90 -0.49 -1.91 7.38
CA ALA A 90 0.10 -2.92 6.52
C ALA A 90 1.58 -2.68 6.29
N TYR A 91 2.32 -3.78 6.14
CA TYR A 91 3.69 -3.81 5.66
C TYR A 91 3.81 -4.79 4.50
N GLY A 92 4.49 -4.38 3.47
CA GLY A 92 4.65 -5.16 2.26
C GLY A 92 5.96 -4.87 1.55
N ARG A 93 6.06 -5.41 0.35
CA ARG A 93 7.22 -5.22 -0.51
C ARG A 93 6.76 -5.09 -1.95
N MET A 94 7.21 -4.05 -2.62
CA MET A 94 6.93 -3.85 -4.03
C MET A 94 7.63 -4.91 -4.89
N THR A 95 6.96 -5.37 -5.92
CA THR A 95 7.45 -6.36 -6.86
C THR A 95 7.04 -5.99 -8.27
N ASP A 96 7.96 -6.06 -9.20
CA ASP A 96 7.72 -5.80 -10.62
C ASP A 96 8.09 -6.96 -11.54
N GLN A 97 8.50 -8.11 -10.96
CA GLN A 97 8.99 -9.27 -11.68
C GLN A 97 10.19 -8.96 -12.60
N ASN A 98 11.09 -8.11 -12.14
CA ASN A 98 12.26 -7.61 -12.86
C ASN A 98 11.92 -6.75 -14.10
N TRP A 99 10.69 -6.29 -14.25
CA TRP A 99 10.29 -5.49 -15.40
C TRP A 99 11.14 -4.23 -15.57
N GLN A 100 11.43 -3.50 -14.48
CA GLN A 100 12.27 -2.31 -14.54
C GLN A 100 13.69 -2.64 -15.01
N HIS A 101 14.30 -3.68 -14.48
CA HIS A 101 15.62 -4.15 -14.90
C HIS A 101 15.64 -4.49 -16.39
N ASP A 102 14.67 -5.27 -16.86
CA ASP A 102 14.62 -5.75 -18.24
C ASP A 102 14.29 -4.61 -19.22
N PHE A 103 13.39 -3.70 -18.85
CA PHE A 103 12.98 -2.58 -19.68
C PHE A 103 14.04 -1.49 -19.79
N THR A 104 14.73 -1.17 -18.69
CA THR A 104 15.74 -0.11 -18.68
C THR A 104 17.03 -0.52 -19.35
N HIS A 105 17.27 -1.80 -19.58
CA HIS A 105 18.50 -2.35 -20.17
C HIS A 105 19.78 -1.78 -19.53
N MET A 106 19.74 -1.52 -18.20
CA MET A 106 20.83 -0.91 -17.44
C MET A 106 21.23 0.53 -17.88
N GLN A 107 20.37 1.22 -18.63
CA GLN A 107 20.63 2.58 -19.10
C GLN A 107 19.95 3.68 -18.27
N SER A 108 18.99 3.30 -17.46
CA SER A 108 18.26 4.23 -16.58
C SER A 108 18.28 3.75 -15.14
N LYS A 109 18.14 4.70 -14.23
CA LYS A 109 17.97 4.38 -12.80
C LYS A 109 16.68 3.61 -12.54
N TYR A 110 16.71 2.67 -11.61
CA TYR A 110 15.54 1.96 -11.13
C TYR A 110 15.74 1.48 -9.69
N SER A 111 14.68 1.10 -9.03
CA SER A 111 14.73 0.51 -7.70
C SER A 111 14.04 -0.85 -7.65
N ASP A 112 14.58 -1.75 -6.82
CA ASP A 112 14.09 -3.10 -6.64
C ASP A 112 13.89 -3.39 -5.16
N LYS A 113 12.87 -4.22 -4.87
CA LYS A 113 12.60 -4.74 -3.52
C LYS A 113 12.32 -3.68 -2.48
N VAL A 114 11.77 -2.53 -2.90
CA VAL A 114 11.37 -1.45 -2.00
C VAL A 114 10.32 -1.96 -1.03
N LEU A 115 10.49 -1.66 0.25
CA LEU A 115 9.54 -1.95 1.29
C LEU A 115 8.42 -0.90 1.29
N TYR A 116 7.23 -1.36 1.59
CA TYR A 116 6.00 -0.60 1.57
C TYR A 116 5.34 -0.62 2.94
N HIS A 117 4.97 0.51 3.44
CA HIS A 117 4.12 0.64 4.61
C HIS A 117 2.89 1.48 4.27
N SER A 118 1.72 1.02 4.67
CA SER A 118 0.50 1.83 4.62
C SER A 118 -0.27 1.75 5.92
N LYS A 119 -0.89 2.85 6.29
CA LYS A 119 -1.84 2.92 7.38
C LYS A 119 -2.91 3.94 7.07
N ALA A 120 -4.10 3.69 7.57
CA ALA A 120 -5.20 4.64 7.52
C ALA A 120 -6.09 4.53 8.74
N GLY A 121 -6.70 5.63 9.12
CA GLY A 121 -7.75 5.70 10.13
C GLY A 121 -8.91 6.54 9.62
N TYR A 122 -10.12 6.03 9.78
CA TYR A 122 -11.36 6.70 9.38
C TYR A 122 -12.29 6.78 10.57
N LEU A 123 -12.83 7.96 10.80
CA LEU A 123 -13.82 8.21 11.84
C LEU A 123 -15.13 8.62 11.16
N LYS A 124 -16.20 7.92 11.52
CA LYS A 124 -17.57 8.29 11.15
C LYS A 124 -18.31 8.74 12.38
N ILE A 125 -18.96 9.88 12.29
CA ILE A 125 -19.85 10.49 13.30
C ILE A 125 -21.25 10.47 12.74
N GLY A 126 -22.17 9.84 13.42
CA GLY A 126 -23.59 9.70 13.04
C GLY A 126 -24.21 8.54 13.78
N ASN A 127 -25.52 8.55 13.95
CA ASN A 127 -26.21 7.47 14.63
C ASN A 127 -27.32 6.92 13.73
N GLU A 128 -27.18 5.69 13.27
CA GLU A 128 -28.12 5.01 12.37
C GLU A 128 -29.35 4.46 13.12
N GLU A 129 -29.29 4.33 14.45
CA GLU A 129 -30.41 3.87 15.28
C GLU A 129 -31.37 5.00 15.62
N VAL A 130 -30.94 6.26 15.49
CA VAL A 130 -31.75 7.45 15.72
C VAL A 130 -31.95 8.14 14.38
N PHE A 131 -33.14 8.70 14.12
CA PHE A 131 -33.36 9.52 12.93
C PHE A 131 -32.38 10.70 12.93
N CYS A 132 -31.26 10.50 12.23
CA CYS A 132 -30.20 11.47 12.07
C CYS A 132 -30.00 11.74 10.56
N PRO A 133 -30.37 12.92 10.05
CA PRO A 133 -30.33 13.20 8.60
C PRO A 133 -28.93 13.47 8.07
N TRP A 134 -27.91 13.43 8.93
CA TRP A 134 -26.54 13.71 8.54
C TRP A 134 -25.55 12.73 9.18
N SER A 135 -24.47 12.48 8.48
CA SER A 135 -23.28 11.82 8.99
C SER A 135 -22.03 12.54 8.48
N LEU A 136 -20.96 12.51 9.24
CA LEU A 136 -19.67 13.05 8.86
C LEU A 136 -18.65 11.91 8.88
N GLU A 137 -17.98 11.70 7.77
CA GLU A 137 -16.86 10.79 7.66
C GLU A 137 -15.57 11.54 7.35
N MET A 138 -14.52 11.25 8.09
CA MET A 138 -13.20 11.80 7.89
C MET A 138 -12.14 10.73 8.00
N GLY A 139 -11.05 10.86 7.25
CA GLY A 139 -9.98 9.87 7.25
C GLY A 139 -8.63 10.47 6.97
N LEU A 140 -7.62 9.78 7.45
CA LEU A 140 -6.22 10.06 7.15
C LEU A 140 -5.59 8.79 6.60
N GLU A 141 -4.96 8.90 5.45
CA GLU A 141 -4.18 7.84 4.80
C GLU A 141 -2.71 8.24 4.73
N MET A 142 -1.84 7.29 4.98
CA MET A 142 -0.40 7.46 4.87
C MET A 142 0.21 6.25 4.19
N VAL A 143 1.12 6.51 3.26
CA VAL A 143 1.98 5.52 2.61
C VAL A 143 3.43 5.95 2.76
N SER A 144 4.31 5.00 3.05
CA SER A 144 5.76 5.21 3.08
C SER A 144 6.45 4.11 2.30
N LEU A 145 7.43 4.51 1.50
CA LEU A 145 8.35 3.62 0.82
C LEU A 145 9.71 3.72 1.50
N PHE A 146 10.37 2.58 1.75
CA PHE A 146 11.66 2.56 2.43
C PHE A 146 12.43 1.28 2.08
N GLY A 147 13.70 1.21 2.47
CA GLY A 147 14.53 0.03 2.18
C GLY A 147 14.72 -0.20 0.68
N GLY A 148 14.95 -1.45 0.30
CA GLY A 148 15.18 -1.83 -1.11
C GLY A 148 16.59 -1.55 -1.61
N THR A 149 16.77 -1.57 -2.91
CA THR A 149 18.05 -1.26 -3.58
C THR A 149 17.80 -0.37 -4.78
N SER A 150 18.43 0.78 -4.82
CA SER A 150 18.46 1.66 -5.98
C SER A 150 19.66 1.32 -6.87
N TYR A 151 19.47 1.29 -8.15
CA TYR A 151 20.50 1.06 -9.14
C TYR A 151 20.70 2.31 -9.98
N LEU A 152 21.87 2.89 -9.91
CA LEU A 152 22.23 4.13 -10.61
C LEU A 152 23.28 3.83 -11.67
N PRO A 153 23.05 4.19 -12.96
CA PRO A 153 24.06 4.05 -13.99
C PRO A 153 25.28 4.93 -13.70
N ASP A 154 26.48 4.38 -13.84
CA ASP A 154 27.75 5.09 -13.64
C ASP A 154 28.22 5.88 -14.87
N GLY A 155 27.46 5.87 -15.96
CA GLY A 155 27.81 6.45 -17.24
C GLY A 155 28.80 5.63 -18.08
N HIS A 156 29.32 4.53 -17.53
CA HIS A 156 30.24 3.60 -18.20
C HIS A 156 29.58 2.26 -18.55
N GLY A 157 28.26 2.16 -18.39
CA GLY A 157 27.48 0.96 -18.68
C GLY A 157 27.32 -0.01 -17.51
N ASN A 158 27.75 0.40 -16.29
CA ASN A 158 27.52 -0.39 -15.08
C ASN A 158 26.44 0.23 -14.19
N LEU A 159 25.83 -0.60 -13.35
CA LEU A 159 24.88 -0.16 -12.32
C LEU A 159 25.54 -0.18 -10.96
N VAL A 160 25.49 0.94 -10.26
CA VAL A 160 25.98 1.06 -8.88
C VAL A 160 24.80 0.85 -7.93
N PRO A 161 24.80 -0.25 -7.16
CA PRO A 161 23.73 -0.50 -6.20
C PRO A 161 23.90 0.37 -4.94
N SER A 162 22.81 0.98 -4.49
CA SER A 162 22.70 1.64 -3.20
C SER A 162 21.57 0.99 -2.39
N LYS A 163 21.91 0.46 -1.21
CA LYS A 163 20.94 -0.23 -0.35
C LYS A 163 20.35 0.74 0.67
N GLY A 164 19.02 0.74 0.77
CA GLY A 164 18.29 1.43 1.82
C GLY A 164 18.22 0.63 3.12
N GLY A 165 17.89 1.31 4.20
CA GLY A 165 17.76 0.71 5.52
C GLY A 165 16.60 -0.28 5.63
N THR A 166 16.82 -1.42 6.26
CA THR A 166 15.81 -2.47 6.49
C THR A 166 15.81 -2.95 7.94
N GLY A 167 16.39 -2.17 8.85
CA GLY A 167 16.40 -2.46 10.29
C GLY A 167 15.09 -2.10 10.99
N VAL A 168 14.93 -2.53 12.22
CA VAL A 168 13.72 -2.24 13.04
C VAL A 168 13.45 -0.73 13.14
N ARG A 169 14.50 0.09 13.20
CA ARG A 169 14.38 1.55 13.23
C ARG A 169 13.75 2.09 11.94
N ASP A 170 14.09 1.52 10.78
CA ASP A 170 13.55 1.96 9.48
C ASP A 170 12.06 1.63 9.37
N PHE A 171 11.63 0.45 9.85
CA PHE A 171 10.21 0.09 9.95
C PHE A 171 9.44 1.04 10.88
N TRP A 172 10.06 1.45 12.00
CA TRP A 172 9.44 2.40 12.92
C TRP A 172 9.36 3.81 12.34
N ASN A 173 10.42 4.26 11.66
CA ASN A 173 10.42 5.55 10.98
C ASN A 173 9.38 5.61 9.84
N ALA A 174 9.22 4.51 9.09
CA ALA A 174 8.16 4.41 8.09
C ALA A 174 6.75 4.47 8.70
N PHE A 175 6.58 4.01 9.94
CA PHE A 175 5.31 4.08 10.66
C PHE A 175 5.01 5.49 11.17
N LEU A 176 5.99 6.25 11.61
CA LEU A 176 5.77 7.59 12.16
C LEU A 176 5.57 8.63 11.05
N PRO A 177 4.56 9.49 11.12
CA PRO A 177 4.46 10.63 10.22
C PRO A 177 5.46 11.70 10.64
N GLY A 178 6.62 11.71 10.08
CA GLY A 178 7.59 12.67 10.57
C GLY A 178 8.94 12.66 9.90
N GLY A 179 9.00 13.12 8.71
CA GLY A 179 10.24 13.53 8.09
C GLY A 179 11.12 12.40 7.57
N ALA A 180 11.50 12.58 6.35
CA ALA A 180 12.51 11.79 5.67
C ALA A 180 13.82 11.88 6.44
N ASP A 181 14.32 10.76 6.89
CA ASP A 181 15.72 10.64 7.28
C ASP A 181 16.59 10.63 5.99
N ASN A 182 17.87 10.98 6.07
CA ASN A 182 18.77 11.08 4.93
C ASN A 182 18.82 9.86 3.98
N GLY A 183 18.28 8.71 4.40
CA GLY A 183 18.11 7.52 3.56
C GLY A 183 16.96 7.62 2.53
N GLU A 184 15.94 8.44 2.80
CA GLU A 184 14.78 8.59 1.91
C GLU A 184 15.09 9.49 0.71
N THR A 185 16.02 10.42 0.84
CA THR A 185 16.42 11.29 -0.26
C THR A 185 16.98 10.53 -1.46
N THR A 186 17.56 9.36 -1.22
CA THR A 186 18.06 8.50 -2.30
C THR A 186 16.91 7.88 -3.10
N TYR A 187 15.78 7.60 -2.47
CA TYR A 187 14.61 7.02 -3.14
C TYR A 187 13.74 8.06 -3.82
N GLN A 188 13.57 9.23 -3.23
CA GLN A 188 12.84 10.34 -3.86
C GLN A 188 13.43 10.72 -5.22
N ASN A 189 14.73 10.56 -5.40
CA ASN A 189 15.39 10.81 -6.69
C ASN A 189 15.24 9.68 -7.71
N VAL A 190 14.66 8.56 -7.34
CA VAL A 190 14.45 7.40 -8.24
C VAL A 190 13.04 7.41 -8.85
N GLU A 191 12.08 8.07 -8.21
CA GLU A 191 10.69 8.16 -8.66
C GLU A 191 10.43 9.34 -9.62
N GLY A 192 11.43 10.13 -9.94
CA GLY A 192 11.32 11.28 -10.84
C GLY A 192 11.42 10.93 -12.32
#